data_5e382dfd5403480e2b9c486ea1975f1f
#
_entry.id   5e382dfd5403480e2b9c486ea1975f1f
#
_cell.length_a   1.000
_cell.length_b   1.000
_cell.length_c   1.000
_cell.angle_alpha   90.00
_cell.angle_beta   90.00
_cell.angle_gamma   90.00
#
_symmetry.space_group_name_H-M   'P 1'
#
loop_
_entity.id
_entity.type
_entity.pdbx_description
1 polymer ?
#
loop_
_entity_poly.entity_id
_entity_poly.type
_entity_poly.pdbx_seq_one_letter_code
_entity_poly.pdbx_strand_id
1 'polypeptide(L)'
;YIWEKKTEKDEKGELRYKQVVLGGDTALYRIIRKENEWTTTPTMTSVVYLLGLEGKFIDGQVFQKKLDRSSFSMNGIIPGLSGVLLNIHLDETVEAIIPASLGYGYGDYSGIPGGSTLIFTFTLDKVE
;
A
#
# COMPACT_ATOMS: atom_id res chain seq x y z
N TYR A 1 -12.11 3.35 10.33
CA TYR A 1 -10.74 2.83 10.46
C TYR A 1 -9.71 3.78 9.81
N ILE A 2 -9.93 4.16 8.55
CA ILE A 2 -9.04 5.11 7.85
C ILE A 2 -8.95 6.43 8.60
N TRP A 3 -10.08 6.98 9.06
CA TRP A 3 -10.10 8.23 9.81
C TRP A 3 -9.24 8.18 11.06
N GLU A 4 -9.35 7.09 11.83
CA GLU A 4 -8.56 6.91 13.05
C GLU A 4 -7.06 6.83 12.73
N LYS A 5 -6.69 6.08 11.71
CA LYS A 5 -5.30 5.97 11.27
C LYS A 5 -4.78 7.27 10.69
N LYS A 6 -5.62 8.01 9.98
CA LYS A 6 -5.27 9.31 9.39
C LYS A 6 -4.84 10.32 10.45
N THR A 7 -5.43 10.24 11.65
CA THR A 7 -5.16 11.16 12.75
C THR A 7 -4.20 10.61 13.79
N GLU A 8 -3.77 9.34 13.66
CA GLU A 8 -2.86 8.71 14.60
C GLU A 8 -1.49 9.39 14.57
N LYS A 9 -0.96 9.65 15.74
CA LYS A 9 0.35 10.31 15.89
C LYS A 9 1.38 9.35 16.47
N ASP A 10 2.64 9.54 16.07
CA ASP A 10 3.76 8.79 16.61
C ASP A 10 4.22 9.39 17.95
N GLU A 11 5.31 8.85 18.50
CA GLU A 11 5.86 9.28 19.80
C GLU A 11 6.29 10.75 19.80
N LYS A 12 6.60 11.30 18.61
CA LYS A 12 7.05 12.70 18.48
C LYS A 12 5.88 13.66 18.26
N GLY A 13 4.65 13.16 18.24
CA GLY A 13 3.47 13.97 18.00
C GLY A 13 3.21 14.27 16.51
N GLU A 14 3.93 13.62 15.60
CA GLU A 14 3.74 13.75 14.17
C GLU A 14 2.79 12.68 13.66
N LEU A 15 2.11 12.96 12.54
CA LEU A 15 1.21 11.98 11.93
C LEU A 15 2.01 10.74 11.54
N ARG A 16 1.54 9.58 11.98
CA ARG A 16 2.21 8.29 11.71
C ARG A 16 2.14 7.92 10.24
N TYR A 17 1.04 8.24 9.59
CA TYR A 17 0.81 7.87 8.18
C TYR A 17 0.81 9.09 7.28
N LYS A 18 1.38 8.92 6.10
CA LYS A 18 1.28 9.89 5.01
C LYS A 18 0.02 9.58 4.21
N GLN A 19 -0.52 10.58 3.54
CA GLN A 19 -1.78 10.49 2.82
C GLN A 19 -1.58 10.57 1.32
N VAL A 20 -2.35 9.74 0.59
CA VAL A 20 -2.47 9.81 -0.86
C VAL A 20 -3.94 10.03 -1.16
N VAL A 21 -4.28 11.18 -1.72
CA VAL A 21 -5.67 11.52 -2.03
C VAL A 21 -5.92 11.30 -3.51
N LEU A 22 -6.91 10.47 -3.82
CA LEU A 22 -7.30 10.12 -5.19
C LEU A 22 -8.82 10.26 -5.33
N GLY A 23 -9.27 11.24 -6.12
CA GLY A 23 -10.69 11.43 -6.38
C GLY A 23 -11.56 11.62 -5.15
N GLY A 24 -11.04 12.29 -4.12
CA GLY A 24 -11.78 12.53 -2.89
C GLY A 24 -11.62 11.45 -1.83
N ASP A 25 -11.01 10.32 -2.16
CA ASP A 25 -10.73 9.24 -1.22
C ASP A 25 -9.25 9.23 -0.83
N THR A 26 -8.94 8.69 0.34
CA THR A 26 -7.60 8.75 0.91
C THR A 26 -7.07 7.36 1.22
N ALA A 27 -5.90 7.03 0.65
CA ALA A 27 -5.09 5.90 1.07
C ALA A 27 -4.00 6.41 2.02
N LEU A 28 -3.54 5.55 2.91
CA LEU A 28 -2.50 5.90 3.88
C LEU A 28 -1.30 4.98 3.71
N TYR A 29 -0.11 5.48 4.02
CA TYR A 29 1.07 4.63 4.06
C TYR A 29 2.08 5.15 5.07
N ARG A 30 2.95 4.26 5.53
CA ARG A 30 4.12 4.62 6.34
C ARG A 30 5.31 3.80 5.92
N ILE A 31 6.50 4.40 6.02
CA ILE A 31 7.75 3.69 5.76
C ILE A 31 8.14 2.98 7.05
N ILE A 32 8.18 1.64 7.01
CA ILE A 32 8.57 0.84 8.17
C ILE A 32 10.09 0.76 8.26
N ARG A 33 10.76 0.61 7.11
CA ARG A 33 12.20 0.42 7.05
C ARG A 33 12.74 0.94 5.72
N LYS A 34 13.90 1.56 5.77
CA LYS A 34 14.62 2.06 4.59
C LYS A 34 16.05 1.55 4.66
N GLU A 35 16.41 0.67 3.73
CA GLU A 35 17.72 0.01 3.73
C GLU A 35 18.85 0.88 3.19
N ASN A 36 18.52 1.89 2.37
CA ASN A 36 19.51 2.76 1.75
C ASN A 36 18.89 4.10 1.37
N GLU A 37 19.67 4.97 0.76
CA GLU A 37 19.23 6.30 0.37
C GLU A 37 18.83 6.41 -1.11
N TRP A 38 18.42 5.30 -1.75
CA TRP A 38 17.92 5.33 -3.12
C TRP A 38 16.72 6.25 -3.23
N THR A 39 16.62 6.94 -4.36
CA THR A 39 15.49 7.85 -4.64
C THR A 39 14.68 7.40 -5.85
N THR A 40 14.96 6.21 -6.38
CA THR A 40 14.21 5.65 -7.51
C THR A 40 12.75 5.45 -7.10
N THR A 41 11.84 6.05 -7.86
CA THR A 41 10.40 5.98 -7.62
C THR A 41 9.71 5.49 -8.90
N PRO A 42 8.70 4.60 -8.80
CA PRO A 42 7.97 4.14 -9.97
C PRO A 42 7.17 5.27 -10.63
N THR A 43 6.91 5.10 -11.92
CA THR A 43 5.93 5.90 -12.67
C THR A 43 4.76 4.98 -13.06
N MET A 44 3.69 5.55 -13.62
CA MET A 44 2.53 4.74 -14.03
C MET A 44 2.81 3.78 -15.18
N THR A 45 3.95 3.92 -15.85
CA THR A 45 4.37 2.99 -16.90
C THR A 45 5.38 1.96 -16.43
N SER A 46 5.77 2.01 -15.15
CA SER A 46 6.74 1.08 -14.59
C SER A 46 6.14 -0.31 -14.34
N VAL A 47 7.03 -1.29 -14.29
CA VAL A 47 6.77 -2.60 -13.68
C VAL A 47 7.51 -2.61 -12.35
N VAL A 48 6.82 -2.98 -11.29
CA VAL A 48 7.40 -3.02 -9.95
C VAL A 48 7.51 -4.45 -9.46
N TYR A 49 8.54 -4.73 -8.69
CA TYR A 49 8.75 -6.02 -8.06
C TYR A 49 8.63 -5.81 -6.55
N LEU A 50 7.67 -6.51 -5.94
CA LEU A 50 7.39 -6.40 -4.51
C LEU A 50 7.81 -7.68 -3.81
N LEU A 51 8.58 -7.55 -2.74
CA LEU A 51 9.08 -8.66 -1.95
C LEU A 51 8.29 -8.76 -0.64
N GLY A 52 7.89 -9.97 -0.29
CA GLY A 52 7.19 -10.22 0.97
C GLY A 52 5.80 -9.59 1.04
N LEU A 53 5.09 -9.55 -0.08
CA LEU A 53 3.76 -8.95 -0.14
C LEU A 53 2.78 -9.70 0.75
N GLU A 54 2.18 -8.99 1.70
CA GLU A 54 1.14 -9.51 2.57
C GLU A 54 -0.06 -8.57 2.55
N GLY A 55 -1.25 -9.11 2.31
CA GLY A 55 -2.50 -8.37 2.40
C GLY A 55 -3.37 -8.93 3.51
N LYS A 56 -3.90 -8.06 4.34
CA LYS A 56 -4.78 -8.46 5.43
C LYS A 56 -5.93 -7.49 5.62
N PHE A 57 -6.98 -7.95 6.31
CA PHE A 57 -8.12 -7.15 6.70
C PHE A 57 -7.82 -6.43 8.02
N ILE A 58 -8.71 -5.51 8.40
CA ILE A 58 -8.52 -4.72 9.63
C ILE A 58 -8.57 -5.58 10.90
N ASP A 59 -9.18 -6.77 10.85
CA ASP A 59 -9.22 -7.71 11.96
C ASP A 59 -7.95 -8.56 12.06
N GLY A 60 -6.99 -8.37 11.14
CA GLY A 60 -5.73 -9.10 11.12
C GLY A 60 -5.74 -10.37 10.29
N GLN A 61 -6.88 -10.77 9.74
CA GLN A 61 -6.95 -11.96 8.89
C GLN A 61 -6.21 -11.72 7.58
N VAL A 62 -5.25 -12.60 7.27
CA VAL A 62 -4.45 -12.53 6.04
C VAL A 62 -5.22 -13.15 4.89
N PHE A 63 -5.40 -12.40 3.79
CA PHE A 63 -6.05 -12.93 2.59
C PHE A 63 -5.05 -13.18 1.46
N GLN A 64 -3.85 -12.65 1.55
CA GLN A 64 -2.81 -12.83 0.54
C GLN A 64 -1.44 -12.76 1.20
N LYS A 65 -0.58 -13.72 0.87
CA LYS A 65 0.80 -13.71 1.36
C LYS A 65 1.71 -14.35 0.33
N LYS A 66 2.71 -13.59 -0.11
CA LYS A 66 3.72 -14.06 -1.06
C LYS A 66 5.11 -13.80 -0.47
N LEU A 67 5.83 -14.87 -0.16
CA LEU A 67 7.16 -14.76 0.42
C LEU A 67 8.20 -14.34 -0.62
N ASP A 68 8.01 -14.77 -1.87
CA ASP A 68 8.93 -14.46 -2.95
C ASP A 68 8.59 -13.13 -3.62
N ARG A 69 9.46 -12.71 -4.53
CA ARG A 69 9.27 -11.52 -5.33
C ARG A 69 8.11 -11.71 -6.30
N SER A 70 7.23 -10.73 -6.39
CA SER A 70 6.12 -10.70 -7.35
C SER A 70 6.20 -9.45 -8.21
N SER A 71 5.92 -9.56 -9.51
CA SER A 71 5.94 -8.40 -10.41
C SER A 71 4.54 -7.93 -10.72
N PHE A 72 4.39 -6.61 -10.83
CA PHE A 72 3.11 -5.98 -11.15
C PHE A 72 3.33 -4.79 -12.07
N SER A 73 2.40 -4.62 -13.02
CA SER A 73 2.35 -3.40 -13.81
C SER A 73 1.66 -2.31 -12.99
N MET A 74 2.24 -1.12 -12.94
CA MET A 74 1.69 -0.02 -12.14
C MET A 74 0.25 0.34 -12.53
N ASN A 75 -0.11 0.19 -13.79
CA ASN A 75 -1.47 0.49 -14.25
C ASN A 75 -2.42 -0.73 -14.17
N GLY A 76 -1.94 -1.86 -13.67
CA GLY A 76 -2.73 -3.10 -13.55
C GLY A 76 -3.08 -3.49 -12.13
N ILE A 77 -2.77 -2.66 -11.14
CA ILE A 77 -3.08 -2.93 -9.74
C ILE A 77 -4.11 -1.94 -9.21
N ILE A 78 -4.63 -2.21 -8.01
CA ILE A 78 -5.66 -1.35 -7.41
C ILE A 78 -5.12 0.09 -7.25
N PRO A 79 -5.98 1.10 -7.48
CA PRO A 79 -5.53 2.50 -7.53
C PRO A 79 -4.83 2.99 -6.27
N GLY A 80 -5.29 2.59 -5.09
CA GLY A 80 -4.67 3.01 -3.84
C GLY A 80 -3.24 2.54 -3.71
N LEU A 81 -2.95 1.32 -4.18
CA LEU A 81 -1.60 0.77 -4.13
C LEU A 81 -0.67 1.46 -5.13
N SER A 82 -1.16 1.73 -6.35
CA SER A 82 -0.41 2.52 -7.33
C SER A 82 -0.08 3.91 -6.77
N GLY A 83 -1.05 4.56 -6.13
CA GLY A 83 -0.85 5.88 -5.53
C GLY A 83 0.23 5.87 -4.46
N VAL A 84 0.26 4.84 -3.62
CA VAL A 84 1.31 4.69 -2.61
C VAL A 84 2.67 4.48 -3.27
N LEU A 85 2.74 3.60 -4.28
CA LEU A 85 3.99 3.29 -4.97
C LEU A 85 4.59 4.51 -5.68
N LEU A 86 3.77 5.44 -6.14
CA LEU A 86 4.26 6.69 -6.75
C LEU A 86 4.96 7.61 -5.75
N ASN A 87 4.85 7.35 -4.46
CA ASN A 87 5.37 8.20 -3.39
C ASN A 87 6.48 7.55 -2.56
N ILE A 88 6.89 6.34 -2.91
CA ILE A 88 7.93 5.63 -2.15
C ILE A 88 9.16 5.40 -3.03
N HIS A 89 10.26 5.01 -2.39
CA HIS A 89 11.53 4.79 -3.07
C HIS A 89 11.94 3.33 -3.03
N LEU A 90 12.84 2.97 -3.94
CA LEU A 90 13.42 1.62 -4.03
C LEU A 90 13.99 1.19 -2.69
N ASP A 91 13.77 -0.06 -2.32
CA ASP A 91 14.21 -0.72 -1.08
C ASP A 91 13.55 -0.20 0.20
N GLU A 92 12.48 0.58 0.09
CA GLU A 92 11.67 0.91 1.25
C GLU A 92 10.66 -0.19 1.53
N THR A 93 10.52 -0.55 2.81
CA THR A 93 9.47 -1.46 3.28
C THR A 93 8.35 -0.59 3.83
N VAL A 94 7.14 -0.79 3.34
CA VAL A 94 5.99 0.07 3.66
C VAL A 94 4.78 -0.72 4.09
N GLU A 95 3.95 -0.07 4.90
CA GLU A 95 2.60 -0.51 5.19
C GLU A 95 1.64 0.47 4.53
N ALA A 96 0.71 -0.04 3.73
CA ALA A 96 -0.28 0.76 3.02
C ALA A 96 -1.68 0.37 3.46
N ILE A 97 -2.52 1.35 3.76
CA ILE A 97 -3.92 1.14 4.15
C ILE A 97 -4.80 1.70 3.04
N ILE A 98 -5.54 0.81 2.39
CA ILE A 98 -6.29 1.12 1.17
C ILE A 98 -7.79 0.98 1.46
N PRO A 99 -8.58 2.08 1.36
CA PRO A 99 -10.03 1.97 1.51
C PRO A 99 -10.65 1.24 0.33
N ALA A 100 -11.85 0.71 0.51
CA ALA A 100 -12.54 -0.07 -0.51
C ALA A 100 -12.65 0.66 -1.86
N SER A 101 -12.94 1.96 -1.83
CA SER A 101 -13.08 2.77 -3.04
C SER A 101 -11.81 2.86 -3.88
N LEU A 102 -10.65 2.68 -3.26
CA LEU A 102 -9.35 2.66 -3.93
C LEU A 102 -8.76 1.25 -4.02
N GLY A 103 -9.52 0.25 -3.59
CA GLY A 103 -9.17 -1.17 -3.62
C GLY A 103 -10.08 -1.95 -4.56
N TYR A 104 -10.71 -3.00 -4.01
CA TYR A 104 -11.58 -3.89 -4.78
C TYR A 104 -13.05 -3.47 -4.79
N GLY A 105 -13.38 -2.32 -4.21
CA GLY A 105 -14.72 -1.75 -4.27
C GLY A 105 -15.71 -2.35 -3.29
N TYR A 106 -17.00 -2.19 -3.60
CA TYR A 106 -18.08 -2.54 -2.70
C TYR A 106 -18.78 -3.85 -3.06
N GLY A 107 -18.40 -4.47 -4.17
CA GLY A 107 -18.85 -5.82 -4.52
C GLY A 107 -17.82 -6.85 -4.07
N ASP A 108 -18.25 -8.07 -3.79
CA ASP A 108 -17.34 -9.13 -3.40
C ASP A 108 -16.38 -9.48 -4.54
N TYR A 109 -15.12 -9.74 -4.20
CA TYR A 109 -14.09 -10.07 -5.17
C TYR A 109 -13.17 -11.16 -4.62
N SER A 110 -13.20 -12.34 -5.26
CA SER A 110 -12.24 -13.43 -5.02
C SER A 110 -11.83 -13.62 -3.54
N GLY A 111 -12.81 -13.77 -2.65
CA GLY A 111 -12.56 -13.96 -1.22
C GLY A 111 -12.40 -12.67 -0.42
N ILE A 112 -12.55 -11.52 -1.06
CA ILE A 112 -12.50 -10.22 -0.41
C ILE A 112 -13.92 -9.67 -0.33
N PRO A 113 -14.52 -9.57 0.88
CA PRO A 113 -15.86 -9.02 1.01
C PRO A 113 -15.93 -7.57 0.51
N GLY A 114 -17.05 -7.21 -0.09
CA GLY A 114 -17.28 -5.84 -0.55
C GLY A 114 -17.17 -4.84 0.58
N GLY A 115 -16.59 -3.68 0.31
CA GLY A 115 -16.38 -2.64 1.31
C GLY A 115 -15.17 -2.85 2.22
N SER A 116 -14.31 -3.82 1.91
CA SER A 116 -13.14 -4.11 2.76
C SER A 116 -12.07 -3.05 2.64
N THR A 117 -11.58 -2.57 3.77
CA THR A 117 -10.34 -1.81 3.87
C THR A 117 -9.20 -2.82 3.95
N LEU A 118 -8.16 -2.60 3.16
CA LEU A 118 -7.05 -3.55 3.01
C LEU A 118 -5.77 -2.96 3.57
N ILE A 119 -4.97 -3.80 4.21
CA ILE A 119 -3.66 -3.41 4.74
C ILE A 119 -2.60 -4.26 4.05
N PHE A 120 -1.74 -3.62 3.27
CA PHE A 120 -0.64 -4.28 2.58
C PHE A 120 0.69 -3.92 3.20
N THR A 121 1.56 -4.91 3.30
CA THR A 121 2.96 -4.72 3.72
C THR A 121 3.84 -5.36 2.66
N PHE A 122 4.86 -4.64 2.22
CA PHE A 122 5.79 -5.12 1.19
C PHE A 122 7.06 -4.28 1.16
N THR A 123 8.08 -4.80 0.48
CA THR A 123 9.29 -4.04 0.15
C THR A 123 9.33 -3.81 -1.36
N LEU A 124 9.56 -2.57 -1.79
CA LEU A 124 9.77 -2.25 -3.20
C LEU A 124 11.18 -2.69 -3.59
N ASP A 125 11.28 -3.83 -4.30
CA ASP A 125 12.53 -4.53 -4.55
C ASP A 125 13.18 -4.17 -5.88
N LYS A 126 12.39 -3.80 -6.88
CA LYS A 126 12.89 -3.42 -8.20
C LYS A 126 11.86 -2.58 -8.95
N VAL A 127 12.35 -1.65 -9.77
CA VAL A 127 11.52 -0.81 -10.66
C VAL A 127 12.09 -0.96 -12.07
N GLU A 128 11.21 -1.32 -13.02
CA GLU A 128 11.58 -1.42 -14.44
C GLU A 128 10.78 -0.48 -15.32
#